data_b9ca0d05fe8d0bc6d714061f6734ca24
#
_entry.id   b9ca0d05fe8d0bc6d714061f6734ca24
#
_cell.length_a   1.000
_cell.length_b   1.000
_cell.length_c   1.000
_cell.angle_alpha   90.00
_cell.angle_beta   90.00
_cell.angle_gamma   90.00
#
_symmetry.space_group_name_H-M   'P 1'
#
loop_
_entity.id
_entity.type
_entity.pdbx_description
1 polymer ?
#
loop_
_entity_poly.entity_id
_entity_poly.type
_entity_poly.pdbx_seq_one_letter_code
_entity_poly.pdbx_strand_id
1 'polypeptide(L)'
;MRFLLQRTAFYLFTAWAAITLNFFIPRLVPGDPVQSLISRNQGRISADAIESLRVLFGLDANENVWEQYLHYWGQLLHGDLGLSFTFFPAPVSTVIGDSLPWTVGLVGITTIISFLVGTALGVGAGWRRGSWVDGLLPATTFLSSIPYFWLGLVAIAVFAGPGSFFPSSGGYEAGLVPAFDGYFIPSAIQHSILPAATILVSSMSGWILSMRNMMVTVSSEDYITVAHAKGLSERRVALSYAARNALLPNVSGFALSLGFIVGGTLLVEIVFSYPGLGYQLFQAVGAKDYPLMQGIFLIITISVLVANLLADVAYLLLDPRTRKS
;
A
#
# COMPACT_ATOMS: atom_id res chain seq x y z
N MET A 1 -1.63 -2.49 32.21
CA MET A 1 -2.55 -3.59 31.89
C MET A 1 -3.87 -3.11 31.29
N ARG A 2 -4.58 -2.16 31.90
CA ARG A 2 -5.87 -1.63 31.39
C ARG A 2 -5.76 -1.01 29.98
N PHE A 3 -4.70 -0.26 29.70
CA PHE A 3 -4.42 0.35 28.39
C PHE A 3 -4.25 -0.70 27.28
N LEU A 4 -3.45 -1.74 27.51
CA LEU A 4 -3.24 -2.83 26.54
C LEU A 4 -4.54 -3.60 26.29
N LEU A 5 -5.31 -3.90 27.32
CA LEU A 5 -6.60 -4.56 27.18
C LEU A 5 -7.60 -3.73 26.36
N GLN A 6 -7.67 -2.42 26.62
CA GLN A 6 -8.54 -1.53 25.85
C GLN A 6 -8.13 -1.44 24.37
N ARG A 7 -6.83 -1.36 24.07
CA ARG A 7 -6.33 -1.36 22.70
C ARG A 7 -6.57 -2.69 21.99
N THR A 8 -6.28 -3.81 22.65
CA THR A 8 -6.56 -5.13 22.07
C THR A 8 -8.04 -5.30 21.77
N ALA A 9 -8.93 -4.90 22.70
CA ALA A 9 -10.36 -4.95 22.48
C ALA A 9 -10.80 -4.05 21.30
N PHE A 10 -10.21 -2.86 21.18
CA PHE A 10 -10.46 -1.96 20.05
C PHE A 10 -10.03 -2.58 18.72
N TYR A 11 -8.82 -3.17 18.64
CA TYR A 11 -8.34 -3.83 17.42
C TYR A 11 -9.18 -5.05 17.05
N LEU A 12 -9.58 -5.86 18.02
CA LEU A 12 -10.47 -7.01 17.79
C LEU A 12 -11.84 -6.57 17.27
N PHE A 13 -12.43 -5.52 17.88
CA PHE A 13 -13.69 -4.96 17.40
C PHE A 13 -13.56 -4.40 15.98
N THR A 14 -12.48 -3.67 15.70
CA THR A 14 -12.22 -3.10 14.37
C THR A 14 -12.02 -4.21 13.34
N ALA A 15 -11.28 -5.26 13.68
CA ALA A 15 -11.10 -6.41 12.81
C ALA A 15 -12.43 -7.10 12.52
N TRP A 16 -13.26 -7.36 13.55
CA TRP A 16 -14.59 -7.95 13.39
C TRP A 16 -15.48 -7.08 12.49
N ALA A 17 -15.54 -5.79 12.76
CA ALA A 17 -16.35 -4.85 11.97
C ALA A 17 -15.89 -4.79 10.50
N ALA A 18 -14.58 -4.73 10.26
CA ALA A 18 -14.01 -4.71 8.92
C ALA A 18 -14.27 -6.01 8.15
N ILE A 19 -14.12 -7.18 8.80
CA ILE A 19 -14.42 -8.49 8.20
C ILE A 19 -15.91 -8.60 7.88
N THR A 20 -16.77 -8.11 8.78
CA THR A 20 -18.22 -8.07 8.55
C THR A 20 -18.58 -7.20 7.36
N LEU A 21 -18.05 -5.98 7.29
CA LEU A 21 -18.24 -5.09 6.14
C LEU A 21 -17.70 -5.72 4.85
N ASN A 22 -16.55 -6.38 4.91
CA ASN A 22 -15.94 -7.07 3.79
C ASN A 22 -16.82 -8.21 3.24
N PHE A 23 -17.59 -8.87 4.09
CA PHE A 23 -18.57 -9.86 3.66
C PHE A 23 -19.76 -9.21 2.92
N PHE A 24 -20.29 -8.10 3.44
CA PHE A 24 -21.49 -7.48 2.88
C PHE A 24 -21.21 -6.60 1.65
N ILE A 25 -20.11 -5.84 1.62
CA ILE A 25 -19.82 -4.87 0.55
C ILE A 25 -19.83 -5.51 -0.85
N PRO A 26 -19.14 -6.64 -1.13
CA PRO A 26 -19.19 -7.26 -2.44
C PRO A 26 -20.59 -7.70 -2.87
N ARG A 27 -21.42 -8.10 -1.92
CA ARG A 27 -22.81 -8.53 -2.16
C ARG A 27 -23.76 -7.39 -2.49
N LEU A 28 -23.38 -6.15 -2.18
CA LEU A 28 -24.13 -4.94 -2.59
C LEU A 28 -23.84 -4.54 -4.03
N VAL A 29 -22.80 -5.09 -4.67
CA VAL A 29 -22.50 -4.83 -6.08
C VAL A 29 -23.56 -5.52 -6.93
N PRO A 30 -24.32 -4.78 -7.78
CA PRO A 30 -25.41 -5.36 -8.55
C PRO A 30 -24.90 -6.39 -9.57
N GLY A 31 -25.60 -7.55 -9.64
CA GLY A 31 -25.39 -8.62 -10.61
C GLY A 31 -24.96 -9.95 -9.99
N ASP A 32 -25.14 -11.03 -10.73
CA ASP A 32 -24.84 -12.40 -10.32
C ASP A 32 -23.41 -12.78 -10.75
N PRO A 33 -22.53 -13.21 -9.81
CA PRO A 33 -21.18 -13.68 -10.13
C PRO A 33 -21.16 -14.87 -11.10
N VAL A 34 -22.10 -15.80 -10.93
CA VAL A 34 -22.20 -17.00 -11.78
C VAL A 34 -22.60 -16.63 -13.19
N GLN A 35 -23.51 -15.65 -13.35
CA GLN A 35 -23.86 -15.11 -14.65
C GLN A 35 -22.66 -14.48 -15.37
N SER A 36 -21.79 -13.82 -14.63
CA SER A 36 -20.53 -13.26 -15.17
C SER A 36 -19.60 -14.35 -15.68
N LEU A 37 -19.50 -15.46 -14.95
CA LEU A 37 -18.69 -16.64 -15.34
C LEU A 37 -19.28 -17.34 -16.59
N ILE A 38 -20.59 -17.51 -16.67
CA ILE A 38 -21.31 -18.06 -17.83
C ILE A 38 -21.05 -17.21 -19.07
N SER A 39 -21.18 -15.88 -18.93
CA SER A 39 -20.97 -14.94 -20.04
C SER A 39 -19.54 -15.01 -20.58
N ARG A 40 -18.55 -15.12 -19.70
CA ARG A 40 -17.14 -15.29 -20.10
C ARG A 40 -16.86 -16.59 -20.83
N ASN A 41 -17.53 -17.67 -20.46
CA ASN A 41 -17.40 -18.97 -21.10
C ASN A 41 -18.36 -19.17 -22.31
N GLN A 42 -18.94 -18.09 -22.84
CA GLN A 42 -19.79 -18.07 -24.01
C GLN A 42 -20.96 -19.08 -23.94
N GLY A 43 -21.51 -19.30 -22.76
CA GLY A 43 -22.65 -20.21 -22.54
C GLY A 43 -22.32 -21.71 -22.70
N ARG A 44 -21.04 -22.09 -22.73
CA ARG A 44 -20.61 -23.49 -22.87
C ARG A 44 -20.69 -24.31 -21.60
N ILE A 45 -21.24 -23.75 -20.52
CA ILE A 45 -21.39 -24.42 -19.22
C ILE A 45 -22.79 -25.01 -19.16
N SER A 46 -22.94 -26.31 -18.83
CA SER A 46 -24.22 -26.96 -18.65
C SER A 46 -24.98 -26.43 -17.41
N ALA A 47 -26.31 -26.57 -17.39
CA ALA A 47 -27.11 -26.12 -16.26
C ALA A 47 -26.72 -26.81 -14.94
N ASP A 48 -26.42 -28.12 -14.99
CA ASP A 48 -25.99 -28.89 -13.82
C ASP A 48 -24.61 -28.43 -13.31
N ALA A 49 -23.70 -28.03 -14.20
CA ALA A 49 -22.42 -27.47 -13.82
C ALA A 49 -22.56 -26.06 -13.21
N ILE A 50 -23.53 -25.28 -13.63
CA ILE A 50 -23.83 -23.98 -13.05
C ILE A 50 -24.29 -24.13 -11.59
N GLU A 51 -25.19 -25.08 -11.31
CA GLU A 51 -25.67 -25.33 -9.96
C GLU A 51 -24.54 -25.84 -9.06
N SER A 52 -23.70 -26.76 -9.56
CA SER A 52 -22.53 -27.24 -8.85
C SER A 52 -21.54 -26.12 -8.53
N LEU A 53 -21.34 -25.17 -9.44
CA LEU A 53 -20.52 -23.98 -9.23
C LEU A 53 -21.11 -23.05 -8.18
N ARG A 54 -22.45 -22.86 -8.14
CA ARG A 54 -23.12 -22.05 -7.11
C ARG A 54 -22.86 -22.61 -5.71
N VAL A 55 -23.01 -23.93 -5.54
CA VAL A 55 -22.73 -24.61 -4.28
C VAL A 55 -21.25 -24.49 -3.90
N LEU A 56 -20.34 -24.74 -4.87
CA LEU A 56 -18.89 -24.66 -4.64
C LEU A 56 -18.44 -23.26 -4.20
N PHE A 57 -19.10 -22.22 -4.70
CA PHE A 57 -18.77 -20.83 -4.40
C PHE A 57 -19.53 -20.26 -3.19
N GLY A 58 -20.30 -21.09 -2.47
CA GLY A 58 -21.10 -20.63 -1.33
C GLY A 58 -22.18 -19.62 -1.71
N LEU A 59 -22.69 -19.73 -2.94
CA LEU A 59 -23.76 -18.90 -3.50
C LEU A 59 -25.04 -19.69 -3.66
N ASP A 60 -25.25 -20.69 -2.81
CA ASP A 60 -26.47 -21.50 -2.85
C ASP A 60 -27.70 -20.59 -2.62
N ALA A 61 -28.62 -20.62 -3.58
CA ALA A 61 -29.83 -19.83 -3.52
C ALA A 61 -30.77 -20.22 -2.36
N ASN A 62 -30.55 -21.40 -1.75
CA ASN A 62 -31.30 -21.89 -0.62
C ASN A 62 -30.74 -21.45 0.72
N GLU A 63 -29.49 -20.96 0.78
CA GLU A 63 -28.88 -20.48 2.03
C GLU A 63 -29.27 -19.02 2.32
N ASN A 64 -29.69 -18.78 3.55
CA ASN A 64 -29.90 -17.43 4.06
C ASN A 64 -28.56 -16.68 4.16
N VAL A 65 -28.56 -15.36 3.95
CA VAL A 65 -27.37 -14.49 4.06
C VAL A 65 -26.63 -14.65 5.40
N TRP A 66 -27.37 -14.93 6.48
CA TRP A 66 -26.76 -15.19 7.80
C TRP A 66 -26.04 -16.53 7.88
N GLU A 67 -26.55 -17.56 7.22
CA GLU A 67 -25.89 -18.87 7.12
C GLU A 67 -24.61 -18.74 6.31
N GLN A 68 -24.65 -18.03 5.17
CA GLN A 68 -23.45 -17.70 4.39
C GLN A 68 -22.43 -16.91 5.21
N TYR A 69 -22.86 -15.95 6.04
CA TYR A 69 -21.98 -15.17 6.90
C TYR A 69 -21.30 -16.03 7.96
N LEU A 70 -22.04 -16.95 8.60
CA LEU A 70 -21.47 -17.87 9.58
C LEU A 70 -20.52 -18.88 8.91
N HIS A 71 -20.85 -19.35 7.72
CA HIS A 71 -19.99 -20.22 6.91
C HIS A 71 -18.68 -19.51 6.55
N TYR A 72 -18.77 -18.25 6.09
CA TYR A 72 -17.60 -17.42 5.81
C TYR A 72 -16.68 -17.27 7.03
N TRP A 73 -17.23 -17.04 8.23
CA TRP A 73 -16.43 -17.01 9.46
C TRP A 73 -15.79 -18.37 9.76
N GLY A 74 -16.52 -19.47 9.53
CA GLY A 74 -15.99 -20.82 9.67
C GLY A 74 -14.80 -21.07 8.74
N GLN A 75 -14.91 -20.76 7.46
CA GLN A 75 -13.83 -20.88 6.48
C GLN A 75 -12.63 -20.00 6.88
N LEU A 76 -12.88 -18.74 7.24
CA LEU A 76 -11.84 -17.79 7.62
C LEU A 76 -11.02 -18.26 8.84
N LEU A 77 -11.67 -18.83 9.84
CA LEU A 77 -10.99 -19.38 11.02
C LEU A 77 -10.10 -20.59 10.71
N HIS A 78 -10.38 -21.31 9.63
CA HIS A 78 -9.54 -22.40 9.12
C HIS A 78 -8.49 -21.93 8.08
N GLY A 79 -8.44 -20.62 7.79
CA GLY A 79 -7.52 -20.05 6.79
C GLY A 79 -7.92 -20.32 5.34
N ASP A 80 -9.14 -20.80 5.11
CA ASP A 80 -9.69 -21.02 3.78
C ASP A 80 -10.34 -19.72 3.26
N LEU A 81 -9.78 -19.17 2.19
CA LEU A 81 -10.29 -17.96 1.51
C LEU A 81 -11.18 -18.31 0.30
N GLY A 82 -11.41 -19.59 0.04
CA GLY A 82 -12.17 -20.08 -1.09
C GLY A 82 -11.40 -20.08 -2.42
N LEU A 83 -12.13 -20.32 -3.51
CA LEU A 83 -11.61 -20.35 -4.87
C LEU A 83 -11.93 -19.04 -5.60
N SER A 84 -10.99 -18.55 -6.39
CA SER A 84 -11.22 -17.37 -7.25
C SER A 84 -12.09 -17.73 -8.45
N PHE A 85 -13.07 -16.89 -8.77
CA PHE A 85 -13.87 -17.03 -9.98
C PHE A 85 -13.11 -16.59 -11.23
N THR A 86 -12.27 -15.60 -11.06
CA THR A 86 -11.46 -15.02 -12.15
C THR A 86 -10.37 -15.97 -12.60
N PHE A 87 -9.73 -16.66 -11.66
CA PHE A 87 -8.57 -17.53 -11.87
C PHE A 87 -8.90 -19.00 -11.58
N PHE A 88 -10.16 -19.39 -11.70
CA PHE A 88 -10.59 -20.77 -11.42
C PHE A 88 -9.73 -21.80 -12.19
N PRO A 89 -9.26 -22.88 -11.55
CA PRO A 89 -9.59 -23.34 -10.17
C PRO A 89 -8.59 -22.89 -9.08
N ALA A 90 -7.90 -21.77 -9.24
CA ALA A 90 -6.88 -21.32 -8.31
C ALA A 90 -7.52 -20.88 -6.96
N PRO A 91 -6.97 -21.32 -5.80
CA PRO A 91 -7.31 -20.78 -4.50
C PRO A 91 -7.00 -19.29 -4.40
N VAL A 92 -7.84 -18.53 -3.71
CA VAL A 92 -7.63 -17.10 -3.45
C VAL A 92 -6.29 -16.84 -2.76
N SER A 93 -5.88 -17.73 -1.85
CA SER A 93 -4.58 -17.65 -1.16
C SER A 93 -3.39 -17.68 -2.13
N THR A 94 -3.46 -18.47 -3.20
CA THR A 94 -2.42 -18.53 -4.24
C THR A 94 -2.37 -17.22 -5.02
N VAL A 95 -3.52 -16.73 -5.49
CA VAL A 95 -3.58 -15.45 -6.24
C VAL A 95 -3.02 -14.30 -5.42
N ILE A 96 -3.37 -14.23 -4.13
CA ILE A 96 -2.84 -13.24 -3.20
C ILE A 96 -1.34 -13.45 -2.98
N GLY A 97 -0.90 -14.70 -2.75
CA GLY A 97 0.50 -15.04 -2.54
C GLY A 97 1.41 -14.65 -3.70
N ASP A 98 0.93 -14.80 -4.94
CA ASP A 98 1.66 -14.42 -6.14
C ASP A 98 1.69 -12.90 -6.36
N SER A 99 0.66 -12.17 -5.92
CA SER A 99 0.51 -10.73 -6.18
C SER A 99 1.04 -9.85 -5.05
N LEU A 100 0.99 -10.31 -3.80
CA LEU A 100 1.44 -9.55 -2.64
C LEU A 100 2.91 -9.11 -2.72
N PRO A 101 3.88 -9.97 -3.14
CA PRO A 101 5.27 -9.56 -3.27
C PRO A 101 5.49 -8.38 -4.23
N TRP A 102 4.70 -8.29 -5.30
CA TRP A 102 4.76 -7.20 -6.26
C TRP A 102 4.33 -5.87 -5.64
N THR A 103 3.19 -5.85 -4.94
CA THR A 103 2.72 -4.66 -4.22
C THR A 103 3.72 -4.25 -3.14
N VAL A 104 4.14 -5.19 -2.28
CA VAL A 104 5.07 -4.91 -1.18
C VAL A 104 6.43 -4.46 -1.72
N GLY A 105 6.92 -5.09 -2.78
CA GLY A 105 8.17 -4.70 -3.43
C GLY A 105 8.12 -3.29 -4.01
N LEU A 106 7.13 -3.01 -4.85
CA LEU A 106 6.98 -1.70 -5.49
C LEU A 106 6.75 -0.59 -4.45
N VAL A 107 5.70 -0.74 -3.64
CA VAL A 107 5.28 0.31 -2.69
C VAL A 107 6.23 0.42 -1.50
N GLY A 108 6.72 -0.71 -0.99
CA GLY A 108 7.65 -0.73 0.13
C GLY A 108 8.98 -0.05 -0.22
N ILE A 109 9.60 -0.42 -1.34
CA ILE A 109 10.86 0.18 -1.78
C ILE A 109 10.67 1.68 -2.07
N THR A 110 9.61 2.05 -2.79
CA THR A 110 9.34 3.47 -3.10
C THR A 110 9.05 4.29 -1.85
N THR A 111 8.33 3.75 -0.87
CA THR A 111 8.08 4.41 0.42
C THR A 111 9.37 4.64 1.18
N ILE A 112 10.26 3.65 1.25
CA ILE A 112 11.57 3.76 1.89
C ILE A 112 12.43 4.83 1.19
N ILE A 113 12.54 4.77 -0.13
CA ILE A 113 13.32 5.75 -0.90
C ILE A 113 12.75 7.16 -0.72
N SER A 114 11.43 7.31 -0.83
CA SER A 114 10.74 8.58 -0.66
C SER A 114 10.99 9.20 0.72
N PHE A 115 10.91 8.36 1.77
CA PHE A 115 11.21 8.78 3.14
C PHE A 115 12.66 9.22 3.30
N LEU A 116 13.62 8.39 2.86
CA LEU A 116 15.05 8.67 3.04
C LEU A 116 15.47 9.93 2.26
N VAL A 117 15.13 9.99 0.97
CA VAL A 117 15.51 11.11 0.09
C VAL A 117 14.73 12.37 0.50
N GLY A 118 13.43 12.26 0.72
CA GLY A 118 12.60 13.40 1.12
C GLY A 118 13.04 14.00 2.46
N THR A 119 13.33 13.15 3.45
CA THR A 119 13.86 13.58 4.75
C THR A 119 15.23 14.25 4.60
N ALA A 120 16.14 13.68 3.82
CA ALA A 120 17.47 14.27 3.60
C ALA A 120 17.39 15.65 2.92
N LEU A 121 16.54 15.78 1.90
CA LEU A 121 16.28 17.05 1.24
C LEU A 121 15.60 18.06 2.19
N GLY A 122 14.66 17.59 3.02
CA GLY A 122 13.99 18.42 4.03
C GLY A 122 14.94 18.97 5.10
N VAL A 123 15.94 18.17 5.54
CA VAL A 123 17.01 18.65 6.42
C VAL A 123 17.79 19.78 5.75
N GLY A 124 18.18 19.60 4.48
CA GLY A 124 18.91 20.61 3.72
C GLY A 124 18.14 21.91 3.54
N ALA A 125 16.86 21.79 3.14
CA ALA A 125 15.97 22.92 2.92
C ALA A 125 15.65 23.69 4.23
N GLY A 126 15.44 22.97 5.33
CA GLY A 126 15.11 23.58 6.63
C GLY A 126 16.31 24.24 7.32
N TRP A 127 17.52 23.66 7.16
CA TRP A 127 18.74 24.23 7.73
C TRP A 127 19.24 25.45 6.96
N ARG A 128 19.21 25.41 5.62
CA ARG A 128 19.63 26.52 4.74
C ARG A 128 18.44 27.11 4.02
N ARG A 129 17.67 27.93 4.72
CA ARG A 129 16.52 28.65 4.14
C ARG A 129 16.98 29.55 2.97
N GLY A 130 16.19 29.58 1.91
CA GLY A 130 16.52 30.32 0.69
C GLY A 130 17.58 29.63 -0.20
N SER A 131 18.00 28.41 0.13
CA SER A 131 18.84 27.59 -0.75
C SER A 131 18.06 27.12 -1.98
N TRP A 132 18.79 26.62 -2.99
CA TRP A 132 18.16 26.06 -4.19
C TRP A 132 17.21 24.88 -3.87
N VAL A 133 17.53 24.07 -2.83
CA VAL A 133 16.67 22.99 -2.36
C VAL A 133 15.36 23.53 -1.77
N ASP A 134 15.44 24.60 -0.97
CA ASP A 134 14.26 25.29 -0.43
C ASP A 134 13.43 25.92 -1.57
N GLY A 135 14.09 26.42 -2.61
CA GLY A 135 13.46 26.95 -3.84
C GLY A 135 12.72 25.90 -4.67
N LEU A 136 13.02 24.61 -4.53
CA LEU A 136 12.30 23.52 -5.22
C LEU A 136 10.97 23.15 -4.54
N LEU A 137 10.73 23.58 -3.31
CA LEU A 137 9.52 23.21 -2.55
C LEU A 137 8.22 23.54 -3.28
N PRO A 138 8.03 24.72 -3.90
CA PRO A 138 6.80 25.00 -4.62
C PRO A 138 6.55 24.01 -5.76
N ALA A 139 7.60 23.63 -6.51
CA ALA A 139 7.50 22.69 -7.61
C ALA A 139 7.16 21.28 -7.12
N THR A 140 7.83 20.81 -6.06
CA THR A 140 7.53 19.48 -5.48
C THR A 140 6.13 19.43 -4.88
N THR A 141 5.68 20.50 -4.22
CA THR A 141 4.32 20.62 -3.68
C THR A 141 3.28 20.65 -4.79
N PHE A 142 3.55 21.34 -5.88
CA PHE A 142 2.68 21.32 -7.06
C PHE A 142 2.55 19.91 -7.64
N LEU A 143 3.66 19.21 -7.85
CA LEU A 143 3.65 17.85 -8.39
C LEU A 143 2.92 16.87 -7.48
N SER A 144 3.05 17.00 -6.15
CA SER A 144 2.33 16.14 -5.19
C SER A 144 0.82 16.43 -5.10
N SER A 145 0.38 17.60 -5.60
CA SER A 145 -1.05 17.91 -5.69
C SER A 145 -1.75 17.23 -6.87
N ILE A 146 -0.95 16.71 -7.81
CA ILE A 146 -1.47 15.98 -8.96
C ILE A 146 -1.73 14.53 -8.51
N PRO A 147 -2.92 13.97 -8.80
CA PRO A 147 -3.20 12.57 -8.49
C PRO A 147 -2.16 11.64 -9.12
N TYR A 148 -1.57 10.75 -8.32
CA TYR A 148 -0.47 9.90 -8.77
C TYR A 148 -0.81 9.01 -9.98
N PHE A 149 -2.06 8.54 -10.11
CA PHE A 149 -2.49 7.78 -11.28
C PHE A 149 -2.44 8.62 -12.58
N TRP A 150 -2.75 9.91 -12.48
CA TRP A 150 -2.66 10.85 -13.60
C TRP A 150 -1.20 11.07 -14.01
N LEU A 151 -0.30 11.24 -13.02
CA LEU A 151 1.14 11.27 -13.29
C LEU A 151 1.60 9.99 -13.99
N GLY A 152 1.05 8.83 -13.61
CA GLY A 152 1.31 7.54 -14.27
C GLY A 152 0.90 7.54 -15.74
N LEU A 153 -0.29 8.03 -16.05
CA LEU A 153 -0.76 8.15 -17.44
C LEU A 153 0.14 9.06 -18.27
N VAL A 154 0.54 10.22 -17.71
CA VAL A 154 1.48 11.14 -18.36
C VAL A 154 2.85 10.48 -18.55
N ALA A 155 3.34 9.76 -17.54
CA ALA A 155 4.62 9.05 -17.63
C ALA A 155 4.60 8.00 -18.74
N ILE A 156 3.53 7.22 -18.88
CA ILE A 156 3.36 6.28 -19.99
C ILE A 156 3.37 7.02 -21.34
N ALA A 157 2.58 8.08 -21.47
CA ALA A 157 2.46 8.83 -22.72
C ALA A 157 3.79 9.45 -23.17
N VAL A 158 4.63 9.88 -22.24
CA VAL A 158 5.89 10.59 -22.54
C VAL A 158 7.05 9.59 -22.68
N PHE A 159 7.12 8.55 -21.84
CA PHE A 159 8.31 7.72 -21.70
C PHE A 159 8.15 6.27 -22.19
N ALA A 160 6.92 5.80 -22.43
CA ALA A 160 6.64 4.41 -22.79
C ALA A 160 6.08 4.25 -24.21
N GLY A 161 6.51 5.11 -25.15
CA GLY A 161 6.13 5.02 -26.56
C GLY A 161 6.76 3.84 -27.29
N PRO A 162 6.36 3.54 -28.53
CA PRO A 162 6.95 2.48 -29.34
C PRO A 162 8.47 2.62 -29.48
N GLY A 163 9.22 1.58 -29.11
CA GLY A 163 10.69 1.58 -29.16
C GLY A 163 11.36 2.31 -27.98
N SER A 164 10.61 2.75 -26.97
CA SER A 164 11.20 3.33 -25.78
C SER A 164 11.80 2.27 -24.85
N PHE A 165 12.74 2.70 -24.01
CA PHE A 165 13.35 1.83 -23.00
C PHE A 165 12.34 1.38 -21.91
N PHE A 166 11.33 2.21 -21.61
CA PHE A 166 10.40 1.92 -20.52
C PHE A 166 9.14 1.23 -21.05
N PRO A 167 8.76 0.08 -20.46
CA PRO A 167 7.53 -0.60 -20.77
C PRO A 167 6.30 0.22 -20.33
N SER A 168 5.21 0.12 -21.09
CA SER A 168 3.96 0.81 -20.78
C SER A 168 3.09 0.06 -19.76
N SER A 169 3.30 -1.24 -19.60
CA SER A 169 2.45 -2.10 -18.75
C SER A 169 3.14 -3.41 -18.38
N GLY A 170 2.57 -4.09 -17.37
CA GLY A 170 3.07 -5.38 -16.88
C GLY A 170 4.12 -5.25 -15.78
N GLY A 171 4.48 -6.37 -15.17
CA GLY A 171 5.53 -6.45 -14.16
C GLY A 171 6.86 -6.96 -14.72
N TYR A 172 6.84 -7.58 -15.90
CA TYR A 172 8.01 -8.16 -16.59
C TYR A 172 7.64 -8.48 -18.04
N GLU A 173 8.63 -8.80 -18.85
CA GLU A 173 8.46 -9.11 -20.27
C GLU A 173 7.64 -10.39 -20.49
N ALA A 174 6.72 -10.34 -21.44
CA ALA A 174 5.85 -11.48 -21.77
C ALA A 174 6.66 -12.71 -22.19
N GLY A 175 6.34 -13.87 -21.62
CA GLY A 175 7.02 -15.13 -21.88
C GLY A 175 8.13 -15.48 -20.89
N LEU A 176 8.55 -14.56 -20.02
CA LEU A 176 9.45 -14.90 -18.90
C LEU A 176 8.66 -15.62 -17.80
N VAL A 177 9.33 -16.56 -17.14
CA VAL A 177 8.81 -17.21 -15.92
C VAL A 177 9.44 -16.52 -14.71
N PRO A 178 8.64 -16.15 -13.68
CA PRO A 178 9.17 -15.56 -12.46
C PRO A 178 10.25 -16.47 -11.83
N ALA A 179 11.49 -15.99 -11.83
CA ALA A 179 12.63 -16.70 -11.28
C ALA A 179 13.70 -15.69 -10.80
N PHE A 180 14.53 -16.08 -9.84
CA PHE A 180 15.67 -15.25 -9.44
C PHE A 180 16.86 -15.48 -10.40
N ASP A 181 16.72 -15.05 -11.63
CA ASP A 181 17.74 -15.21 -12.67
C ASP A 181 18.12 -13.89 -13.34
N GLY A 182 19.11 -13.96 -14.24
CA GLY A 182 19.65 -12.80 -14.95
C GLY A 182 18.73 -12.22 -16.03
N TYR A 183 17.61 -12.82 -16.33
CA TYR A 183 16.65 -12.35 -17.34
C TYR A 183 15.41 -11.73 -16.68
N PHE A 184 14.82 -12.44 -15.71
CA PHE A 184 13.60 -11.99 -15.04
C PHE A 184 13.84 -10.76 -14.17
N ILE A 185 14.88 -10.75 -13.32
CA ILE A 185 15.13 -9.63 -12.39
C ILE A 185 15.33 -8.29 -13.12
N PRO A 186 16.20 -8.18 -14.14
CA PRO A 186 16.35 -6.93 -14.89
C PRO A 186 15.04 -6.47 -15.55
N SER A 187 14.28 -7.42 -16.12
CA SER A 187 12.97 -7.11 -16.71
C SER A 187 11.98 -6.58 -15.66
N ALA A 188 11.88 -7.23 -14.50
CA ALA A 188 11.00 -6.80 -13.42
C ALA A 188 11.38 -5.41 -12.90
N ILE A 189 12.68 -5.13 -12.75
CA ILE A 189 13.16 -3.79 -12.38
C ILE A 189 12.76 -2.76 -13.43
N GLN A 190 13.00 -3.04 -14.70
CA GLN A 190 12.68 -2.13 -15.81
C GLN A 190 11.19 -1.77 -15.84
N HIS A 191 10.29 -2.75 -15.66
CA HIS A 191 8.84 -2.53 -15.58
C HIS A 191 8.40 -1.78 -14.33
N SER A 192 9.20 -1.85 -13.26
CA SER A 192 8.90 -1.15 -12.00
C SER A 192 9.33 0.31 -11.99
N ILE A 193 10.20 0.78 -12.90
CA ILE A 193 10.79 2.13 -12.86
C ILE A 193 9.71 3.22 -13.01
N LEU A 194 8.85 3.17 -14.01
CA LEU A 194 7.81 4.17 -14.21
C LEU A 194 6.76 4.19 -13.09
N PRO A 195 6.18 3.04 -12.68
CA PRO A 195 5.32 2.99 -11.50
C PRO A 195 5.99 3.55 -10.25
N ALA A 196 7.24 3.15 -9.98
CA ALA A 196 8.02 3.63 -8.84
C ALA A 196 8.26 5.14 -8.89
N ALA A 197 8.68 5.68 -10.04
CA ALA A 197 8.91 7.11 -10.24
C ALA A 197 7.62 7.92 -9.99
N THR A 198 6.47 7.42 -10.45
CA THR A 198 5.17 8.04 -10.22
C THR A 198 4.84 8.15 -8.72
N ILE A 199 5.03 7.07 -7.98
CA ILE A 199 4.82 7.05 -6.52
C ILE A 199 5.81 7.97 -5.82
N LEU A 200 7.10 7.93 -6.18
CA LEU A 200 8.15 8.75 -5.60
C LEU A 200 7.87 10.25 -5.77
N VAL A 201 7.58 10.69 -6.99
CA VAL A 201 7.29 12.11 -7.27
C VAL A 201 6.10 12.61 -6.46
N SER A 202 5.07 11.79 -6.32
CA SER A 202 3.85 12.14 -5.60
C SER A 202 4.05 12.20 -4.08
N SER A 203 4.81 11.26 -3.51
CA SER A 203 4.93 11.08 -2.05
C SER A 203 6.08 11.88 -1.42
N MET A 204 7.12 12.20 -2.19
CA MET A 204 8.36 12.78 -1.65
C MET A 204 8.17 14.19 -1.07
N SER A 205 7.27 14.99 -1.65
CA SER A 205 7.00 16.36 -1.19
C SER A 205 6.53 16.41 0.27
N GLY A 206 5.68 15.46 0.67
CA GLY A 206 5.20 15.37 2.05
C GLY A 206 6.34 15.19 3.06
N TRP A 207 7.29 14.31 2.73
CA TRP A 207 8.47 14.08 3.58
C TRP A 207 9.41 15.27 3.63
N ILE A 208 9.66 15.91 2.47
CA ILE A 208 10.50 17.13 2.39
C ILE A 208 9.88 18.23 3.26
N LEU A 209 8.61 18.53 3.06
CA LEU A 209 7.93 19.63 3.74
C LEU A 209 7.82 19.39 5.26
N SER A 210 7.46 18.18 5.67
CA SER A 210 7.37 17.80 7.07
C SER A 210 8.74 17.97 7.76
N MET A 211 9.80 17.40 7.19
CA MET A 211 11.13 17.50 7.78
C MET A 211 11.68 18.92 7.78
N ARG A 212 11.46 19.68 6.70
CA ARG A 212 11.83 21.08 6.64
C ARG A 212 11.18 21.90 7.74
N ASN A 213 9.87 21.75 7.94
CA ASN A 213 9.15 22.49 8.96
C ASN A 213 9.65 22.15 10.37
N MET A 214 9.92 20.87 10.64
CA MET A 214 10.52 20.44 11.90
C MET A 214 11.92 21.00 12.12
N MET A 215 12.75 21.01 11.06
CA MET A 215 14.08 21.62 11.14
C MET A 215 14.01 23.12 11.46
N VAL A 216 13.06 23.84 10.84
CA VAL A 216 12.82 25.27 11.11
C VAL A 216 12.44 25.50 12.57
N THR A 217 11.54 24.69 13.12
CA THR A 217 11.12 24.78 14.54
C THR A 217 12.29 24.49 15.47
N VAL A 218 12.99 23.38 15.24
CA VAL A 218 14.09 22.95 16.11
C VAL A 218 15.28 23.92 16.06
N SER A 219 15.53 24.58 14.91
CA SER A 219 16.66 25.52 14.78
C SER A 219 16.52 26.79 15.66
N SER A 220 15.32 27.06 16.20
CA SER A 220 15.09 28.18 17.13
C SER A 220 15.20 27.79 18.61
N GLU A 221 15.50 26.53 18.92
CA GLU A 221 15.59 26.04 20.30
C GLU A 221 16.92 26.45 20.98
N ASP A 222 16.88 26.71 22.29
CA ASP A 222 18.01 27.20 23.08
C ASP A 222 19.23 26.28 22.99
N TYR A 223 19.05 24.96 22.96
CA TYR A 223 20.17 24.03 22.88
C TYR A 223 20.97 24.12 21.57
N ILE A 224 20.35 24.63 20.49
CA ILE A 224 21.05 24.90 19.23
C ILE A 224 21.95 26.12 19.40
N THR A 225 21.43 27.18 20.05
CA THR A 225 22.22 28.37 20.39
C THR A 225 23.44 28.00 21.26
N VAL A 226 23.24 27.15 22.28
CA VAL A 226 24.33 26.66 23.13
C VAL A 226 25.34 25.83 22.33
N ALA A 227 24.88 25.02 21.37
CA ALA A 227 25.80 24.25 20.51
C ALA A 227 26.69 25.16 19.67
N HIS A 228 26.14 26.23 19.08
CA HIS A 228 26.93 27.26 18.38
C HIS A 228 27.91 27.99 19.31
N ALA A 229 27.46 28.38 20.52
CA ALA A 229 28.32 29.03 21.52
C ALA A 229 29.51 28.17 21.97
N LYS A 230 29.38 26.83 21.92
CA LYS A 230 30.46 25.86 22.13
C LYS A 230 31.42 25.74 20.95
N GLY A 231 31.24 26.48 19.86
CA GLY A 231 32.11 26.43 18.68
C GLY A 231 31.96 25.18 17.83
N LEU A 232 30.83 24.47 17.94
CA LEU A 232 30.58 23.29 17.08
C LEU A 232 30.35 23.71 15.63
N SER A 233 30.87 22.91 14.71
CA SER A 233 30.69 23.19 13.27
C SER A 233 29.23 23.11 12.85
N GLU A 234 28.81 23.96 11.91
CA GLU A 234 27.48 24.03 11.34
C GLU A 234 26.92 22.65 10.95
N ARG A 235 27.73 21.84 10.27
CA ARG A 235 27.33 20.48 9.88
C ARG A 235 27.02 19.59 11.08
N ARG A 236 27.80 19.70 12.15
CA ARG A 236 27.57 18.91 13.38
C ARG A 236 26.33 19.38 14.10
N VAL A 237 26.09 20.68 14.20
CA VAL A 237 24.87 21.24 14.80
C VAL A 237 23.64 20.82 13.98
N ALA A 238 23.69 20.96 12.65
CA ALA A 238 22.61 20.56 11.77
C ALA A 238 22.22 19.08 11.90
N LEU A 239 23.20 18.17 11.78
CA LEU A 239 22.92 16.74 11.69
C LEU A 239 22.76 16.07 13.05
N SER A 240 23.61 16.39 14.04
CA SER A 240 23.63 15.67 15.30
C SER A 240 22.74 16.29 16.37
N TYR A 241 22.42 17.58 16.28
CA TYR A 241 21.58 18.29 17.25
C TYR A 241 20.19 18.61 16.69
N ALA A 242 20.11 19.29 15.53
CA ALA A 242 18.83 19.69 14.98
C ALA A 242 18.09 18.52 14.30
N ALA A 243 18.70 17.87 13.29
CA ALA A 243 18.05 16.83 12.51
C ALA A 243 17.64 15.63 13.37
N ARG A 244 18.45 15.24 14.35
CA ARG A 244 18.15 14.12 15.25
C ARG A 244 16.83 14.33 16.02
N ASN A 245 16.57 15.55 16.48
CA ASN A 245 15.34 15.87 17.20
C ASN A 245 14.16 16.13 16.24
N ALA A 246 14.44 16.78 15.10
CA ALA A 246 13.45 17.05 14.07
C ALA A 246 12.94 15.77 13.38
N LEU A 247 13.70 14.68 13.40
CA LEU A 247 13.37 13.41 12.72
C LEU A 247 12.27 12.62 13.43
N LEU A 248 12.06 12.79 14.73
CA LEU A 248 11.16 11.96 15.53
C LEU A 248 9.72 11.90 14.95
N PRO A 249 9.05 13.01 14.60
CA PRO A 249 7.72 12.95 14.00
C PRO A 249 7.72 12.28 12.63
N ASN A 250 8.77 12.47 11.82
CA ASN A 250 8.89 11.85 10.50
C ASN A 250 9.05 10.33 10.59
N VAL A 251 9.82 9.82 11.55
CA VAL A 251 9.96 8.38 11.79
C VAL A 251 8.62 7.77 12.19
N SER A 252 7.87 8.46 13.05
CA SER A 252 6.51 8.02 13.44
C SER A 252 5.57 7.99 12.24
N GLY A 253 5.58 9.02 11.41
CA GLY A 253 4.81 9.07 10.17
C GLY A 253 5.21 7.95 9.17
N PHE A 254 6.53 7.66 9.09
CA PHE A 254 7.03 6.56 8.27
C PHE A 254 6.54 5.20 8.74
N ALA A 255 6.57 4.93 10.05
CA ALA A 255 6.04 3.69 10.62
C ALA A 255 4.55 3.51 10.28
N LEU A 256 3.75 4.59 10.34
CA LEU A 256 2.36 4.55 9.91
C LEU A 256 2.22 4.29 8.40
N SER A 257 3.06 4.93 7.56
CA SER A 257 2.99 4.76 6.11
C SER A 257 3.29 3.33 5.66
N LEU A 258 4.12 2.59 6.40
CA LEU A 258 4.38 1.18 6.12
C LEU A 258 3.10 0.32 6.20
N GLY A 259 2.13 0.71 7.01
CA GLY A 259 0.85 0.02 7.11
C GLY A 259 -0.06 0.19 5.92
N PHE A 260 0.09 1.29 5.22
CA PHE A 260 -0.69 1.57 4.02
C PHE A 260 -0.07 1.01 2.73
N ILE A 261 1.08 0.31 2.82
CA ILE A 261 1.78 -0.25 1.65
C ILE A 261 0.83 -1.14 0.83
N VAL A 262 0.06 -1.99 1.50
CA VAL A 262 -0.78 -2.99 0.82
C VAL A 262 -2.02 -2.38 0.16
N GLY A 263 -2.52 -1.23 0.66
CA GLY A 263 -3.76 -0.62 0.16
C GLY A 263 -3.58 0.70 -0.60
N GLY A 264 -2.39 1.31 -0.56
CA GLY A 264 -2.21 2.72 -0.91
C GLY A 264 -2.03 3.07 -2.38
N THR A 265 -1.70 2.13 -3.25
CA THR A 265 -1.30 2.43 -4.65
C THR A 265 -2.07 1.65 -5.71
N LEU A 266 -3.27 1.21 -5.37
CA LEU A 266 -4.16 0.46 -6.25
C LEU A 266 -4.25 1.06 -7.67
N LEU A 267 -4.46 2.38 -7.77
CA LEU A 267 -4.60 3.04 -9.08
C LEU A 267 -3.32 3.05 -9.92
N VAL A 268 -2.13 3.07 -9.30
CA VAL A 268 -0.86 2.93 -10.07
C VAL A 268 -0.74 1.53 -10.64
N GLU A 269 -1.04 0.52 -9.84
CA GLU A 269 -1.01 -0.87 -10.31
C GLU A 269 -2.00 -1.10 -11.46
N ILE A 270 -3.19 -0.48 -11.41
CA ILE A 270 -4.17 -0.53 -12.50
C ILE A 270 -3.64 0.14 -13.77
N VAL A 271 -3.14 1.38 -13.65
CA VAL A 271 -2.65 2.16 -14.80
C VAL A 271 -1.53 1.46 -15.53
N PHE A 272 -0.60 0.86 -14.81
CA PHE A 272 0.53 0.12 -15.40
C PHE A 272 0.23 -1.37 -15.60
N SER A 273 -0.98 -1.86 -15.31
CA SER A 273 -1.31 -3.30 -15.30
C SER A 273 -0.26 -4.12 -14.54
N TYR A 274 0.24 -3.54 -13.44
CA TYR A 274 1.29 -4.14 -12.62
C TYR A 274 0.70 -5.27 -11.76
N PRO A 275 1.31 -6.47 -11.68
CA PRO A 275 0.68 -7.68 -11.15
C PRO A 275 0.54 -7.71 -9.62
N GLY A 276 0.25 -6.57 -9.01
CA GLY A 276 0.04 -6.42 -7.58
C GLY A 276 -1.42 -6.66 -7.15
N LEU A 277 -1.66 -6.57 -5.84
CA LEU A 277 -2.99 -6.79 -5.23
C LEU A 277 -4.05 -5.80 -5.72
N GLY A 278 -3.67 -4.55 -6.00
CA GLY A 278 -4.59 -3.55 -6.49
C GLY A 278 -5.09 -3.86 -7.91
N TYR A 279 -4.22 -4.34 -8.77
CA TYR A 279 -4.61 -4.80 -10.11
C TYR A 279 -5.50 -6.04 -10.03
N GLN A 280 -5.19 -7.00 -9.15
CA GLN A 280 -6.03 -8.18 -8.93
C GLN A 280 -7.40 -7.81 -8.36
N LEU A 281 -7.45 -6.84 -7.45
CA LEU A 281 -8.72 -6.33 -6.93
C LEU A 281 -9.58 -5.72 -8.04
N PHE A 282 -8.98 -4.92 -8.92
CA PHE A 282 -9.68 -4.36 -10.07
C PHE A 282 -10.27 -5.45 -10.99
N GLN A 283 -9.49 -6.49 -11.29
CA GLN A 283 -9.95 -7.64 -12.06
C GLN A 283 -11.08 -8.40 -11.34
N ALA A 284 -10.94 -8.60 -10.02
CA ALA A 284 -11.95 -9.27 -9.20
C ALA A 284 -13.27 -8.49 -9.17
N VAL A 285 -13.23 -7.16 -9.04
CA VAL A 285 -14.41 -6.29 -9.07
C VAL A 285 -15.12 -6.40 -10.43
N GLY A 286 -14.38 -6.31 -11.53
CA GLY A 286 -14.92 -6.45 -12.88
C GLY A 286 -15.53 -7.81 -13.17
N ALA A 287 -14.98 -8.85 -12.53
CA ALA A 287 -15.47 -10.23 -12.64
C ALA A 287 -16.55 -10.60 -11.63
N LYS A 288 -16.80 -9.76 -10.62
CA LYS A 288 -17.64 -10.07 -9.44
C LYS A 288 -17.13 -11.27 -8.65
N ASP A 289 -15.82 -11.39 -8.56
CA ASP A 289 -15.14 -12.45 -7.82
C ASP A 289 -15.15 -12.13 -6.32
N TYR A 290 -16.25 -12.47 -5.65
CA TYR A 290 -16.44 -12.15 -4.23
C TYR A 290 -15.37 -12.77 -3.34
N PRO A 291 -14.98 -14.05 -3.48
CA PRO A 291 -13.92 -14.62 -2.66
C PRO A 291 -12.59 -13.88 -2.80
N LEU A 292 -12.18 -13.54 -4.03
CA LEU A 292 -10.93 -12.81 -4.27
C LEU A 292 -11.01 -11.38 -3.72
N MET A 293 -12.12 -10.66 -3.92
CA MET A 293 -12.34 -9.34 -3.33
C MET A 293 -12.24 -9.39 -1.81
N GLN A 294 -12.92 -10.34 -1.17
CA GLN A 294 -12.92 -10.51 0.29
C GLN A 294 -11.53 -10.86 0.82
N GLY A 295 -10.81 -11.75 0.13
CA GLY A 295 -9.44 -12.13 0.49
C GLY A 295 -8.47 -10.94 0.42
N ILE A 296 -8.52 -10.15 -0.65
CA ILE A 296 -7.66 -8.97 -0.80
C ILE A 296 -8.00 -7.90 0.25
N PHE A 297 -9.27 -7.58 0.46
CA PHE A 297 -9.68 -6.61 1.49
C PHE A 297 -9.30 -7.08 2.90
N LEU A 298 -9.36 -8.40 3.18
CA LEU A 298 -8.91 -8.96 4.44
C LEU A 298 -7.41 -8.71 4.66
N ILE A 299 -6.57 -8.98 3.65
CA ILE A 299 -5.13 -8.76 3.74
C ILE A 299 -4.82 -7.27 3.93
N ILE A 300 -5.50 -6.37 3.21
CA ILE A 300 -5.36 -4.93 3.40
C ILE A 300 -5.73 -4.55 4.84
N THR A 301 -6.86 -5.04 5.35
CA THR A 301 -7.32 -4.77 6.72
C THR A 301 -6.31 -5.24 7.75
N ILE A 302 -5.84 -6.48 7.64
CA ILE A 302 -4.84 -7.04 8.56
C ILE A 302 -3.55 -6.21 8.51
N SER A 303 -3.08 -5.86 7.32
CA SER A 303 -1.87 -5.06 7.15
C SER A 303 -1.98 -3.70 7.83
N VAL A 304 -3.10 -3.00 7.67
CA VAL A 304 -3.35 -1.71 8.33
C VAL A 304 -3.44 -1.86 9.85
N LEU A 305 -4.12 -2.88 10.36
CA LEU A 305 -4.22 -3.13 11.81
C LEU A 305 -2.87 -3.48 12.43
N VAL A 306 -2.08 -4.33 11.77
CA VAL A 306 -0.72 -4.69 12.21
C VAL A 306 0.18 -3.46 12.23
N ALA A 307 0.13 -2.62 11.20
CA ALA A 307 0.94 -1.42 11.16
C ALA A 307 0.54 -0.40 12.23
N ASN A 308 -0.74 -0.20 12.47
CA ASN A 308 -1.19 0.65 13.57
C ASN A 308 -0.72 0.12 14.93
N LEU A 309 -0.78 -1.20 15.12
CA LEU A 309 -0.25 -1.83 16.34
C LEU A 309 1.25 -1.61 16.47
N LEU A 310 2.02 -1.79 15.39
CA LEU A 310 3.46 -1.54 15.39
C LEU A 310 3.79 -0.08 15.65
N ALA A 311 3.02 0.86 15.08
CA ALA A 311 3.15 2.27 15.35
C ALA A 311 2.89 2.60 16.83
N ASP A 312 1.84 2.03 17.41
CA ASP A 312 1.53 2.19 18.83
C ASP A 312 2.65 1.67 19.74
N VAL A 313 3.21 0.51 19.41
CA VAL A 313 4.38 -0.05 20.13
C VAL A 313 5.60 0.85 19.96
N ALA A 314 5.85 1.35 18.75
CA ALA A 314 6.95 2.28 18.49
C ALA A 314 6.80 3.58 19.31
N TYR A 315 5.60 4.15 19.40
CA TYR A 315 5.33 5.31 20.26
C TYR A 315 5.64 5.03 21.73
N LEU A 316 5.22 3.88 22.26
CA LEU A 316 5.50 3.48 23.64
C LEU A 316 7.00 3.31 23.92
N LEU A 317 7.78 2.88 22.93
CA LEU A 317 9.21 2.69 23.05
C LEU A 317 10.00 4.00 22.90
N LEU A 318 9.55 4.89 22.00
CA LEU A 318 10.25 6.14 21.64
C LEU A 318 9.91 7.30 22.56
N ASP A 319 8.70 7.34 23.15
CA ASP A 319 8.28 8.42 24.06
C ASP A 319 8.35 8.00 25.53
N PRO A 320 9.38 8.43 26.29
CA PRO A 320 9.51 8.10 27.71
C PRO A 320 8.39 8.69 28.58
N ARG A 321 7.65 9.69 28.06
CA ARG A 321 6.58 10.38 28.83
C ARG A 321 5.33 9.52 28.94
N THR A 322 5.07 8.64 27.99
CA THR A 322 3.92 7.73 27.99
C THR A 322 4.07 6.57 28.98
N ARG A 323 5.30 6.32 29.50
CA ARG A 323 5.53 5.27 30.50
C ARG A 323 5.03 5.60 31.90
N LYS A 324 4.63 6.85 32.18
CA LYS A 324 4.26 7.34 33.53
C LYS A 324 2.77 7.57 33.72
N SER A 325 1.93 7.26 32.76
CA SER A 325 0.45 7.35 32.88
C SER A 325 -0.22 5.99 33.06
#